data_0abe8444b675666ca404c7d46f073f98
#
_entry.id   0abe8444b675666ca404c7d46f073f98
#
_cell.length_a   1.000
_cell.length_b   1.000
_cell.length_c   1.000
_cell.angle_alpha   90.00
_cell.angle_beta   90.00
_cell.angle_gamma   90.00
#
_symmetry.space_group_name_H-M   'P 1'
#
loop_
_entity.id
_entity.type
_entity.pdbx_description
1 polymer ?
#
loop_
_entity_poly.entity_id
_entity_poly.type
_entity_poly.pdbx_seq_one_letter_code
_entity_poly.pdbx_strand_id
1 'polypeptide(L)'
;SAEDDLENLSDYDYTNINKVLEKNNIDTFKNGELQKLGNVLLTGSAGFLGVHILYELLHKYNGKVYCMIRDKNNNPAENRMNSIYYYYFEESLKERYPDRVTVISGDVTNRESFDKFIDKDINTVINCAANVKHFSKGTEIEDVNLYGTLNVLDFCKKTNARLVHVSTMSVGGMFV
;
A
#
# COMPACT_ATOMS: atom_id res chain seq x y z
N SER A 1 -33.55 -4.09 10.78
CA SER A 1 -33.10 -4.36 9.38
C SER A 1 -31.89 -3.50 9.08
N ALA A 2 -31.12 -3.84 8.05
CA ALA A 2 -29.93 -3.06 7.70
C ALA A 2 -30.21 -1.57 7.37
N GLU A 3 -31.47 -1.21 7.13
CA GLU A 3 -31.92 0.17 6.95
C GLU A 3 -32.04 0.92 8.27
N ASP A 4 -32.44 0.23 9.36
CA ASP A 4 -32.53 0.84 10.69
C ASP A 4 -31.14 1.16 11.29
N ASP A 5 -30.09 0.45 10.87
CA ASP A 5 -28.72 0.68 11.33
C ASP A 5 -28.07 1.89 10.65
N LEU A 6 -28.54 2.29 9.46
CA LEU A 6 -28.03 3.45 8.73
C LEU A 6 -28.60 4.78 9.27
N GLU A 7 -29.79 4.80 9.83
CA GLU A 7 -30.36 6.01 10.45
C GLU A 7 -29.64 6.40 11.75
N ASN A 8 -29.01 5.43 12.46
CA ASN A 8 -28.27 5.70 13.70
C ASN A 8 -26.87 6.29 13.47
N LEU A 9 -26.34 6.26 12.26
CA LEU A 9 -25.02 6.87 11.95
C LEU A 9 -25.06 8.40 11.95
N SER A 10 -26.24 9.02 11.81
CA SER A 10 -26.41 10.49 11.87
C SER A 10 -26.22 11.04 13.28
N ASP A 11 -26.40 10.21 14.32
CA ASP A 11 -26.33 10.61 15.72
C ASP A 11 -24.99 10.34 16.37
N TYR A 12 -23.99 9.87 15.59
CA TYR A 12 -22.65 9.63 16.13
C TYR A 12 -21.96 10.94 16.50
N ASP A 13 -21.50 11.05 17.74
CA ASP A 13 -20.78 12.23 18.24
C ASP A 13 -19.32 12.24 17.75
N TYR A 14 -19.05 13.01 16.70
CA TYR A 14 -17.73 13.22 16.15
C TYR A 14 -16.86 14.24 16.93
N THR A 15 -17.33 14.78 18.05
CA THR A 15 -16.65 15.86 18.80
C THR A 15 -15.22 15.47 19.17
N ASN A 16 -14.99 14.24 19.61
CA ASN A 16 -13.67 13.77 19.98
C ASN A 16 -12.73 13.60 18.77
N ILE A 17 -13.27 13.13 17.65
CA ILE A 17 -12.51 13.00 16.40
C ILE A 17 -12.13 14.38 15.90
N ASN A 18 -13.05 15.33 15.88
CA ASN A 18 -12.80 16.70 15.47
C ASN A 18 -11.71 17.38 16.32
N LYS A 19 -11.75 17.18 17.64
CA LYS A 19 -10.67 17.69 18.53
C LYS A 19 -9.29 17.10 18.20
N VAL A 20 -9.22 15.82 17.84
CA VAL A 20 -7.97 15.18 17.42
C VAL A 20 -7.48 15.73 16.08
N LEU A 21 -8.38 15.95 15.13
CA LEU A 21 -8.05 16.55 13.83
C LEU A 21 -7.52 17.98 14.00
N GLU A 22 -8.21 18.81 14.77
CA GLU A 22 -7.80 20.17 15.08
C GLU A 22 -6.44 20.24 15.81
N LYS A 23 -6.24 19.39 16.83
CA LYS A 23 -4.99 19.32 17.60
C LYS A 23 -3.79 18.97 16.72
N ASN A 24 -3.99 18.18 15.67
CA ASN A 24 -2.94 17.74 14.75
C ASN A 24 -2.86 18.57 13.47
N ASN A 25 -3.60 19.69 13.38
CA ASN A 25 -3.71 20.54 12.19
C ASN A 25 -4.07 19.74 10.93
N ILE A 26 -4.90 18.74 11.08
CA ILE A 26 -5.40 17.96 9.96
C ILE A 26 -6.60 18.72 9.41
N ASP A 27 -6.40 19.45 8.31
CA ASP A 27 -7.48 20.08 7.58
C ASP A 27 -8.47 19.02 7.12
N THR A 28 -9.73 19.19 7.51
CA THR A 28 -10.81 18.38 6.98
C THR A 28 -10.80 18.46 5.47
N PHE A 29 -11.02 17.32 4.82
CA PHE A 29 -11.00 17.13 3.39
C PHE A 29 -11.47 18.36 2.61
N LYS A 30 -10.51 19.15 2.14
CA LYS A 30 -10.82 20.08 1.06
C LYS A 30 -10.96 19.22 -0.19
N ASN A 31 -12.08 19.33 -0.89
CA ASN A 31 -12.25 18.78 -2.23
C ASN A 31 -11.24 19.47 -3.16
N GLY A 32 -9.98 19.06 -3.06
CA GLY A 32 -8.91 19.51 -3.93
C GLY A 32 -9.01 18.78 -5.27
N GLU A 33 -8.40 19.34 -6.29
CA GLU A 33 -8.24 18.65 -7.55
C GLU A 33 -7.60 17.27 -7.33
N LEU A 34 -8.09 16.26 -8.04
CA LEU A 34 -7.51 14.91 -8.03
C LEU A 34 -6.05 15.01 -8.46
N GLN A 35 -5.15 14.78 -7.54
CA GLN A 35 -3.72 14.82 -7.84
C GLN A 35 -3.30 13.59 -8.63
N LYS A 36 -2.46 13.79 -9.65
CA LYS A 36 -1.87 12.68 -10.42
C LYS A 36 -1.04 11.79 -9.50
N LEU A 37 -1.13 10.47 -9.68
CA LEU A 37 -0.34 9.51 -8.90
C LEU A 37 1.17 9.62 -9.18
N GLY A 38 1.54 9.99 -10.41
CA GLY A 38 2.94 10.01 -10.82
C GLY A 38 3.58 8.63 -10.85
N ASN A 39 4.86 8.52 -10.52
CA ASN A 39 5.52 7.24 -10.34
C ASN A 39 5.13 6.62 -8.99
N VAL A 40 4.80 5.35 -9.01
CA VAL A 40 4.26 4.63 -7.85
C VAL A 40 5.26 3.60 -7.33
N LEU A 41 5.53 3.60 -6.03
CA LEU A 41 6.10 2.45 -5.33
C LEU A 41 4.95 1.63 -4.74
N LEU A 42 4.81 0.38 -5.18
CA LEU A 42 3.80 -0.56 -4.70
C LEU A 42 4.48 -1.65 -3.85
N THR A 43 4.21 -1.64 -2.54
CA THR A 43 4.64 -2.72 -1.66
C THR A 43 3.54 -3.77 -1.54
N GLY A 44 3.92 -5.02 -1.25
CA GLY A 44 2.94 -6.10 -1.22
C GLY A 44 2.33 -6.45 -2.58
N SER A 45 2.97 -6.05 -3.68
CA SER A 45 2.49 -6.23 -5.06
C SER A 45 2.30 -7.69 -5.47
N ALA A 46 2.96 -8.63 -4.80
CA ALA A 46 2.78 -10.08 -5.00
C ALA A 46 1.62 -10.69 -4.19
N GLY A 47 0.91 -9.89 -3.39
CA GLY A 47 -0.30 -10.29 -2.69
C GLY A 47 -1.53 -10.15 -3.59
N PHE A 48 -2.65 -10.75 -3.16
CA PHE A 48 -3.91 -10.68 -3.90
C PHE A 48 -4.33 -9.25 -4.24
N LEU A 49 -4.43 -8.38 -3.25
CA LEU A 49 -4.83 -6.99 -3.47
C LEU A 49 -3.78 -6.21 -4.29
N GLY A 50 -2.48 -6.41 -3.95
CA GLY A 50 -1.40 -5.69 -4.62
C GLY A 50 -1.31 -5.98 -6.11
N VAL A 51 -1.49 -7.24 -6.54
CA VAL A 51 -1.45 -7.58 -7.97
C VAL A 51 -2.64 -7.00 -8.75
N HIS A 52 -3.83 -6.92 -8.13
CA HIS A 52 -4.99 -6.28 -8.75
C HIS A 52 -4.84 -4.76 -8.82
N ILE A 53 -4.25 -4.14 -7.81
CA ILE A 53 -3.90 -2.71 -7.87
C ILE A 53 -2.87 -2.46 -8.98
N LEU A 54 -1.86 -3.32 -9.12
CA LEU A 54 -0.90 -3.20 -10.22
C LEU A 54 -1.61 -3.25 -11.59
N TYR A 55 -2.52 -4.21 -11.77
CA TYR A 55 -3.31 -4.32 -13.01
C TYR A 55 -4.07 -3.03 -13.31
N GLU A 56 -4.78 -2.47 -12.33
CA GLU A 56 -5.52 -1.21 -12.48
C GLU A 56 -4.60 -0.02 -12.79
N LEU A 57 -3.44 0.07 -12.13
CA LEU A 57 -2.46 1.12 -12.41
C LEU A 57 -1.94 1.06 -13.83
N LEU A 58 -1.70 -0.15 -14.37
CA LEU A 58 -1.19 -0.33 -15.72
C LEU A 58 -2.23 0.00 -16.80
N HIS A 59 -3.51 -0.19 -16.51
CA HIS A 59 -4.60 0.06 -17.45
C HIS A 59 -5.15 1.49 -17.40
N LYS A 60 -5.13 2.13 -16.22
CA LYS A 60 -5.79 3.43 -16.02
C LYS A 60 -4.83 4.61 -15.86
N TYR A 61 -3.53 4.35 -15.61
CA TYR A 61 -2.55 5.40 -15.35
C TYR A 61 -1.31 5.22 -16.21
N ASN A 62 -0.55 6.31 -16.40
CA ASN A 62 0.62 6.31 -17.31
C ASN A 62 1.97 6.36 -16.59
N GLY A 63 2.02 6.53 -15.26
CA GLY A 63 3.25 6.56 -14.49
C GLY A 63 3.98 5.21 -14.44
N LYS A 64 5.24 5.20 -14.07
CA LYS A 64 5.99 3.98 -13.78
C LYS A 64 5.54 3.38 -12.46
N VAL A 65 5.54 2.05 -12.39
CA VAL A 65 5.25 1.31 -11.15
C VAL A 65 6.48 0.50 -10.76
N TYR A 66 6.97 0.77 -9.56
CA TYR A 66 8.06 0.04 -8.93
C TYR A 66 7.46 -0.92 -7.92
N CYS A 67 7.65 -2.22 -8.12
CA CYS A 67 7.13 -3.27 -7.25
C CYS A 67 8.22 -3.73 -6.29
N MET A 68 8.05 -3.51 -4.99
CA MET A 68 8.93 -4.07 -3.96
C MET A 68 8.43 -5.45 -3.57
N ILE A 69 9.23 -6.48 -3.78
CA ILE A 69 8.90 -7.87 -3.49
C ILE A 69 10.10 -8.58 -2.88
N ARG A 70 9.84 -9.47 -1.92
CA ARG A 70 10.88 -10.34 -1.37
C ARG A 70 11.24 -11.47 -2.33
N ASP A 71 12.53 -11.78 -2.44
CA ASP A 71 12.95 -13.07 -2.96
C ASP A 71 12.45 -14.18 -2.05
N LYS A 72 12.13 -15.33 -2.58
CA LYS A 72 11.63 -16.47 -1.79
C LYS A 72 12.07 -17.80 -2.39
N ASN A 73 12.67 -18.66 -1.55
CA ASN A 73 13.01 -20.05 -1.93
C ASN A 73 13.82 -20.13 -3.24
N ASN A 74 14.89 -19.35 -3.37
CA ASN A 74 15.72 -19.24 -4.56
C ASN A 74 14.94 -18.79 -5.82
N ASN A 75 13.74 -18.25 -5.66
CA ASN A 75 12.96 -17.68 -6.75
C ASN A 75 13.05 -16.14 -6.69
N PRO A 76 13.71 -15.50 -7.66
CA PRO A 76 13.86 -14.05 -7.70
C PRO A 76 12.53 -13.31 -7.71
N ALA A 77 12.54 -12.10 -7.16
CA ALA A 77 11.36 -11.23 -7.08
C ALA A 77 10.68 -11.02 -8.44
N GLU A 78 11.48 -10.81 -9.49
CA GLU A 78 10.97 -10.59 -10.85
C GLU A 78 10.19 -11.82 -11.38
N ASN A 79 10.76 -13.02 -11.23
CA ASN A 79 10.09 -14.25 -11.66
C ASN A 79 8.79 -14.50 -10.89
N ARG A 80 8.82 -14.23 -9.57
CA ARG A 80 7.62 -14.34 -8.74
C ARG A 80 6.53 -13.38 -9.18
N MET A 81 6.88 -12.13 -9.46
CA MET A 81 5.89 -11.14 -9.91
C MET A 81 5.29 -11.52 -11.24
N ASN A 82 6.11 -11.89 -12.21
CA ASN A 82 5.65 -12.33 -13.53
C ASN A 82 4.72 -13.55 -13.43
N SER A 83 5.06 -14.54 -12.60
CA SER A 83 4.23 -15.75 -12.42
C SER A 83 2.88 -15.41 -11.77
N ILE A 84 2.87 -14.53 -10.76
CA ILE A 84 1.63 -14.14 -10.07
C ILE A 84 0.75 -13.31 -10.99
N TYR A 85 1.32 -12.37 -11.73
CA TYR A 85 0.56 -11.55 -12.67
C TYR A 85 -0.06 -12.41 -13.77
N TYR A 86 0.72 -13.33 -14.35
CA TYR A 86 0.24 -14.27 -15.36
C TYR A 86 -0.88 -15.17 -14.82
N TYR A 87 -0.75 -15.64 -13.57
CA TYR A 87 -1.77 -16.48 -12.95
C TYR A 87 -3.15 -15.81 -12.86
N TYR A 88 -3.18 -14.50 -12.56
CA TYR A 88 -4.45 -13.78 -12.42
C TYR A 88 -5.00 -13.21 -13.71
N PHE A 89 -4.14 -12.83 -14.66
CA PHE A 89 -4.57 -12.05 -15.82
C PHE A 89 -4.23 -12.71 -17.17
N GLU A 90 -3.56 -13.85 -17.15
CA GLU A 90 -3.13 -14.57 -18.37
C GLU A 90 -2.28 -13.71 -19.33
N GLU A 91 -1.65 -12.67 -18.80
CA GLU A 91 -0.81 -11.71 -19.51
C GLU A 91 0.63 -11.76 -19.00
N SER A 92 1.60 -11.64 -19.91
CA SER A 92 3.01 -11.48 -19.53
C SER A 92 3.30 -10.03 -19.16
N LEU A 93 3.60 -9.78 -17.88
CA LEU A 93 3.93 -8.46 -17.38
C LEU A 93 5.15 -7.86 -18.10
N LYS A 94 6.17 -8.67 -18.33
CA LYS A 94 7.43 -8.28 -18.97
C LYS A 94 7.27 -7.93 -20.44
N GLU A 95 6.43 -8.67 -21.17
CA GLU A 95 6.21 -8.44 -22.59
C GLU A 95 5.29 -7.25 -22.84
N ARG A 96 4.25 -7.11 -22.00
CA ARG A 96 3.23 -6.10 -22.21
C ARG A 96 3.62 -4.72 -21.66
N TYR A 97 4.43 -4.68 -20.58
CA TYR A 97 4.77 -3.46 -19.87
C TYR A 97 6.27 -3.31 -19.56
N PRO A 98 7.19 -3.53 -20.53
CA PRO A 98 8.62 -3.61 -20.28
C PRO A 98 9.19 -2.32 -19.68
N ASP A 99 8.66 -1.16 -20.08
CA ASP A 99 9.14 0.16 -19.66
C ASP A 99 8.32 0.79 -18.53
N ARG A 100 7.21 0.11 -18.11
CA ARG A 100 6.27 0.63 -17.14
C ARG A 100 6.43 0.04 -15.76
N VAL A 101 6.89 -1.20 -15.67
CA VAL A 101 7.03 -1.93 -14.41
C VAL A 101 8.48 -2.29 -14.16
N THR A 102 8.95 -1.98 -12.97
CA THR A 102 10.25 -2.42 -12.49
C THR A 102 10.06 -3.19 -11.18
N VAL A 103 10.50 -4.44 -11.16
CA VAL A 103 10.45 -5.28 -9.95
C VAL A 103 11.80 -5.20 -9.24
N ILE A 104 11.79 -4.85 -7.97
CA ILE A 104 13.00 -4.70 -7.16
C ILE A 104 12.86 -5.57 -5.91
N SER A 105 13.87 -6.41 -5.67
CA SER A 105 13.93 -7.21 -4.45
C SER A 105 14.11 -6.33 -3.21
N GLY A 106 13.23 -6.50 -2.22
CA GLY A 106 13.26 -5.78 -0.97
C GLY A 106 12.20 -6.28 0.01
N ASP A 107 12.36 -5.93 1.28
CA ASP A 107 11.44 -6.25 2.37
C ASP A 107 11.08 -4.96 3.12
N VAL A 108 9.80 -4.73 3.36
CA VAL A 108 9.33 -3.55 4.11
C VAL A 108 9.85 -3.52 5.54
N THR A 109 10.18 -4.67 6.12
CA THR A 109 10.78 -4.76 7.46
C THR A 109 12.25 -4.32 7.49
N ASN A 110 12.92 -4.30 6.33
CA ASN A 110 14.28 -3.84 6.21
C ASN A 110 14.33 -2.41 5.62
N ARG A 111 14.71 -1.45 6.44
CA ARG A 111 14.79 -0.03 6.07
C ARG A 111 15.70 0.23 4.86
N GLU A 112 16.82 -0.49 4.77
CA GLU A 112 17.79 -0.34 3.66
C GLU A 112 17.20 -0.77 2.30
N SER A 113 16.15 -1.59 2.30
CA SER A 113 15.45 -1.94 1.07
C SER A 113 14.89 -0.74 0.32
N PHE A 114 14.57 0.34 1.03
CA PHE A 114 14.02 1.57 0.46
C PHE A 114 15.07 2.46 -0.21
N ASP A 115 16.35 2.29 0.09
CA ASP A 115 17.43 3.08 -0.51
C ASP A 115 17.51 2.87 -2.02
N LYS A 116 17.08 1.70 -2.51
CA LYS A 116 16.99 1.36 -3.94
C LYS A 116 15.98 2.19 -4.72
N PHE A 117 15.13 2.94 -4.03
CA PHE A 117 14.03 3.71 -4.63
C PHE A 117 14.20 5.22 -4.49
N ILE A 118 15.22 5.70 -3.78
CA ILE A 118 15.41 7.15 -3.52
C ILE A 118 15.60 7.93 -4.83
N ASP A 119 16.27 7.34 -5.82
CA ASP A 119 16.57 7.95 -7.13
C ASP A 119 15.50 7.68 -8.20
N LYS A 120 14.37 7.10 -7.84
CA LYS A 120 13.31 6.68 -8.80
C LYS A 120 12.20 7.71 -9.00
N ASP A 121 12.32 8.89 -8.43
CA ASP A 121 11.31 9.95 -8.52
C ASP A 121 9.90 9.44 -8.14
N ILE A 122 9.81 8.77 -6.98
CA ILE A 122 8.54 8.23 -6.48
C ILE A 122 7.66 9.36 -5.98
N ASN A 123 6.46 9.49 -6.56
CA ASN A 123 5.48 10.51 -6.17
C ASN A 123 4.42 9.96 -5.20
N THR A 124 4.15 8.66 -5.31
CA THR A 124 3.14 7.99 -4.47
C THR A 124 3.64 6.62 -4.04
N VAL A 125 3.47 6.31 -2.77
CA VAL A 125 3.64 4.95 -2.23
C VAL A 125 2.27 4.36 -1.96
N ILE A 126 2.00 3.18 -2.52
CA ILE A 126 0.81 2.38 -2.19
C ILE A 126 1.29 1.19 -1.35
N ASN A 127 0.98 1.21 -0.06
CA ASN A 127 1.41 0.18 0.87
C ASN A 127 0.31 -0.86 1.08
N CYS A 128 0.47 -2.02 0.42
CA CYS A 128 -0.39 -3.20 0.57
C CYS A 128 0.33 -4.34 1.31
N ALA A 129 1.57 -4.11 1.76
CA ALA A 129 2.31 -5.13 2.50
C ALA A 129 1.71 -5.29 3.89
N ALA A 130 1.23 -6.51 4.19
CA ALA A 130 0.70 -6.87 5.49
C ALA A 130 0.93 -8.35 5.78
N ASN A 131 1.05 -8.68 7.06
CA ASN A 131 0.93 -10.04 7.55
C ASN A 131 -0.49 -10.23 8.10
N VAL A 132 -1.30 -10.99 7.37
CA VAL A 132 -2.73 -11.22 7.68
C VAL A 132 -2.98 -12.49 8.47
N LYS A 133 -1.95 -13.13 9.02
CA LYS A 133 -2.10 -14.28 9.91
C LYS A 133 -2.82 -13.84 11.19
N HIS A 134 -3.78 -14.63 11.64
CA HIS A 134 -4.48 -14.35 12.90
C HIS A 134 -3.62 -14.63 14.13
N PHE A 135 -2.67 -15.57 14.01
CA PHE A 135 -1.76 -15.94 15.10
C PHE A 135 -0.34 -16.12 14.54
N SER A 136 0.64 -15.60 15.26
CA SER A 136 2.06 -15.81 15.02
C SER A 136 2.72 -16.23 16.34
N LYS A 137 3.72 -17.09 16.26
CA LYS A 137 4.51 -17.48 17.45
C LYS A 137 5.62 -16.48 17.81
N GLY A 138 5.74 -15.38 17.05
CA GLY A 138 6.78 -14.38 17.25
C GLY A 138 6.27 -13.01 16.86
N THR A 139 7.19 -12.09 16.55
CA THR A 139 6.94 -10.68 16.20
C THR A 139 6.58 -10.47 14.74
N GLU A 140 6.46 -11.52 13.91
CA GLU A 140 6.27 -11.42 12.45
C GLU A 140 5.13 -10.50 12.03
N ILE A 141 4.02 -10.47 12.81
CA ILE A 141 2.87 -9.60 12.51
C ILE A 141 3.24 -8.16 12.79
N GLU A 142 3.85 -7.91 13.95
CA GLU A 142 4.28 -6.58 14.37
C GLU A 142 5.40 -6.07 13.47
N ASP A 143 6.36 -6.90 13.12
CA ASP A 143 7.49 -6.54 12.23
C ASP A 143 6.99 -6.02 10.88
N VAL A 144 6.01 -6.69 10.27
CA VAL A 144 5.48 -6.27 8.98
C VAL A 144 4.48 -5.12 9.13
N ASN A 145 3.49 -5.26 10.03
CA ASN A 145 2.36 -4.34 10.06
C ASN A 145 2.67 -3.03 10.79
N LEU A 146 3.54 -3.04 11.80
CA LEU A 146 3.96 -1.84 12.51
C LEU A 146 5.31 -1.33 11.97
N TYR A 147 6.39 -2.06 12.17
CA TYR A 147 7.73 -1.59 11.81
C TYR A 147 7.90 -1.44 10.29
N GLY A 148 7.32 -2.35 9.48
CA GLY A 148 7.26 -2.20 8.04
C GLY A 148 6.54 -0.92 7.61
N THR A 149 5.41 -0.60 8.24
CA THR A 149 4.68 0.65 7.98
C THR A 149 5.47 1.89 8.40
N LEU A 150 6.19 1.84 9.52
CA LEU A 150 7.07 2.93 9.95
C LEU A 150 8.20 3.19 8.93
N ASN A 151 8.80 2.13 8.37
CA ASN A 151 9.81 2.26 7.31
C ASN A 151 9.23 2.91 6.05
N VAL A 152 8.01 2.55 5.66
CA VAL A 152 7.30 3.19 4.54
C VAL A 152 7.07 4.67 4.81
N LEU A 153 6.62 5.04 6.02
CA LEU A 153 6.42 6.43 6.42
C LEU A 153 7.72 7.24 6.39
N ASP A 154 8.82 6.66 6.87
CA ASP A 154 10.14 7.28 6.82
C ASP A 154 10.60 7.54 5.39
N PHE A 155 10.38 6.58 4.49
CA PHE A 155 10.66 6.76 3.06
C PHE A 155 9.81 7.89 2.46
N CYS A 156 8.51 7.90 2.72
CA CYS A 156 7.62 8.97 2.25
C CYS A 156 8.05 10.36 2.74
N LYS A 157 8.47 10.48 4.01
CA LYS A 157 9.00 11.73 4.57
C LYS A 157 10.28 12.18 3.87
N LYS A 158 11.20 11.26 3.60
CA LYS A 158 12.48 11.56 2.93
C LYS A 158 12.31 12.01 1.48
N THR A 159 11.36 11.40 0.77
CA THR A 159 11.15 11.63 -0.68
C THR A 159 10.03 12.61 -0.96
N ASN A 160 9.30 13.06 0.04
CA ASN A 160 8.07 13.85 -0.08
C ASN A 160 6.98 13.14 -0.92
N ALA A 161 7.01 11.81 -0.95
CA ALA A 161 6.00 11.00 -1.62
C ALA A 161 4.72 10.92 -0.79
N ARG A 162 3.58 10.88 -1.46
CA ARG A 162 2.29 10.62 -0.81
C ARG A 162 2.17 9.16 -0.41
N LEU A 163 1.47 8.90 0.69
CA LEU A 163 1.15 7.55 1.13
C LEU A 163 -0.34 7.24 0.92
N VAL A 164 -0.60 6.13 0.26
CA VAL A 164 -1.88 5.42 0.28
C VAL A 164 -1.66 4.13 1.05
N HIS A 165 -2.21 4.03 2.25
CA HIS A 165 -2.01 2.87 3.12
C HIS A 165 -3.28 2.02 3.18
N VAL A 166 -3.14 0.75 2.85
CA VAL A 166 -4.22 -0.23 3.02
C VAL A 166 -4.20 -0.69 4.47
N SER A 167 -5.19 -0.22 5.21
CA SER A 167 -5.40 -0.54 6.62
C SER A 167 -6.54 -1.59 6.76
N THR A 168 -7.14 -1.66 7.93
CA THR A 168 -8.21 -2.59 8.25
C THR A 168 -9.35 -1.87 8.99
N MET A 169 -10.58 -2.34 8.80
CA MET A 169 -11.73 -1.87 9.58
C MET A 169 -11.61 -2.25 11.06
N SER A 170 -10.84 -3.29 11.38
CA SER A 170 -10.66 -3.77 12.76
C SER A 170 -9.96 -2.76 13.69
N VAL A 171 -9.41 -1.67 13.18
CA VAL A 171 -8.85 -0.59 14.02
C VAL A 171 -9.92 0.11 14.86
N GLY A 172 -11.20 0.05 14.44
CA GLY A 172 -12.34 0.56 15.20
C GLY A 172 -12.75 -0.31 16.40
N GLY A 173 -12.14 -1.49 16.56
CA GLY A 173 -12.49 -2.43 17.61
C GLY A 173 -13.82 -3.16 17.36
N MET A 174 -14.36 -3.79 18.43
CA MET A 174 -15.64 -4.53 18.35
C MET A 174 -16.88 -3.65 18.57
N PHE A 175 -16.72 -2.34 18.51
CA PHE A 175 -17.81 -1.39 18.74
C PHE A 175 -18.25 -0.67 17.44
N VAL A 176 -18.10 -1.37 16.32
CA VAL A 176 -18.69 -0.94 15.05
C VAL A 176 -19.86 -1.84 14.72
#